data_4b9b8622e33d4f76619afd78ebaeb1f1
#
_entry.id   4b9b8622e33d4f76619afd78ebaeb1f1
#
_cell.length_a   1.000
_cell.length_b   1.000
_cell.length_c   1.000
_cell.angle_alpha   90.00
_cell.angle_beta   90.00
_cell.angle_gamma   90.00
#
_symmetry.space_group_name_H-M   'P 1'
#
loop_
_entity.id
_entity.type
_entity.pdbx_description
1 polymer ?
#
loop_
_entity_poly.entity_id
_entity_poly.type
_entity_poly.pdbx_seq_one_letter_code
_entity_poly.pdbx_strand_id
1 'polypeptide(L)'
;PAGIAYGDIRGYYGCQATLYGTTTMLGGYADGYAPDNLPEGEPLPREDWVSEEGRATGNFIVSVDPMGRLAFSTAILEKKGRAPAHVIEALTGKVSDGYLRYLRERGISYVFAGEDRLDCGLLARKLLARFGIRRLMVAGGGVADWSFLREGLLDELSLDLTPIADGSTTAVSIFEKADFLPPHPPVALRLLEVKQLEGDVLWLRYQPK
;
A
#
# COMPACT_ATOMS: atom_id res chain seq x y z
N PRO A 1 -14.23 -12.75 14.93
CA PRO A 1 -14.85 -11.41 15.10
C PRO A 1 -14.03 -10.33 14.41
N ALA A 2 -12.72 -10.19 14.70
CA ALA A 2 -11.86 -9.13 14.13
C ALA A 2 -11.85 -9.07 12.60
N GLY A 3 -11.78 -10.22 11.92
CA GLY A 3 -11.76 -10.27 10.45
C GLY A 3 -13.08 -9.83 9.80
N ILE A 4 -14.21 -10.02 10.47
CA ILE A 4 -15.52 -9.55 10.00
C ILE A 4 -15.60 -8.03 10.15
N ALA A 5 -15.27 -7.51 11.36
CA ALA A 5 -15.24 -6.08 11.62
C ALA A 5 -14.35 -5.32 10.62
N TYR A 6 -13.15 -5.82 10.37
CA TYR A 6 -12.23 -5.24 9.38
C TYR A 6 -12.81 -5.24 7.95
N GLY A 7 -13.51 -6.30 7.55
CA GLY A 7 -14.17 -6.38 6.25
C GLY A 7 -15.26 -5.33 6.09
N ASP A 8 -16.11 -5.17 7.10
CA ASP A 8 -17.21 -4.20 7.12
C ASP A 8 -16.69 -2.76 7.09
N ILE A 9 -15.65 -2.46 7.87
CA ILE A 9 -14.99 -1.15 7.90
C ILE A 9 -14.38 -0.80 6.55
N ARG A 10 -13.72 -1.76 5.90
CA ARG A 10 -13.22 -1.54 4.53
C ARG A 10 -14.35 -1.17 3.57
N GLY A 11 -15.48 -1.86 3.66
CA GLY A 11 -16.68 -1.57 2.86
C GLY A 11 -17.21 -0.16 3.10
N TYR A 12 -17.19 0.32 4.33
CA TYR A 12 -17.64 1.65 4.71
C TYR A 12 -16.91 2.77 3.96
N TYR A 13 -15.58 2.66 3.79
CA TYR A 13 -14.80 3.69 3.12
C TYR A 13 -14.92 3.67 1.59
N GLY A 14 -15.24 2.54 0.98
CA GLY A 14 -15.38 2.39 -0.46
C GLY A 14 -14.14 2.84 -1.22
N CYS A 15 -12.94 2.51 -0.72
CA CYS A 15 -11.69 2.87 -1.34
C CYS A 15 -11.48 2.10 -2.64
N GLN A 16 -11.04 2.80 -3.68
CA GLN A 16 -10.72 2.22 -4.99
C GLN A 16 -9.39 1.46 -4.96
N ALA A 17 -8.51 1.78 -4.03
CA ALA A 17 -7.22 1.13 -3.89
C ALA A 17 -6.86 0.90 -2.43
N THR A 18 -6.08 -0.18 -2.19
CA THR A 18 -5.42 -0.43 -0.91
C THR A 18 -3.91 -0.45 -1.14
N LEU A 19 -3.18 0.33 -0.35
CA LEU A 19 -1.73 0.41 -0.41
C LEU A 19 -1.11 -0.43 0.71
N TYR A 20 -0.10 -1.20 0.35
CA TYR A 20 0.71 -2.00 1.25
C TYR A 20 2.21 -1.76 1.03
N GLY A 21 2.98 -1.75 2.12
CA GLY A 21 4.43 -1.76 2.07
C GLY A 21 4.99 -3.13 1.69
N THR A 22 6.26 -3.18 1.28
CA THR A 22 6.97 -4.38 0.80
C THR A 22 6.82 -5.58 1.75
N THR A 23 7.00 -5.38 3.07
CA THR A 23 6.88 -6.47 4.07
C THR A 23 5.47 -7.06 4.10
N THR A 24 4.45 -6.22 4.05
CA THR A 24 3.04 -6.67 4.03
C THR A 24 2.72 -7.39 2.72
N MET A 25 3.26 -6.91 1.59
CA MET A 25 3.11 -7.59 0.30
C MET A 25 3.71 -8.99 0.33
N LEU A 26 4.92 -9.16 0.85
CA LEU A 26 5.57 -10.48 1.06
C LEU A 26 4.77 -11.39 2.00
N GLY A 27 4.07 -10.82 2.97
CA GLY A 27 3.26 -11.55 3.95
C GLY A 27 1.98 -12.19 3.39
N GLY A 28 1.65 -12.01 2.10
CA GLY A 28 0.47 -12.66 1.55
C GLY A 28 -0.11 -12.12 0.26
N TYR A 29 0.61 -11.27 -0.48
CA TYR A 29 0.16 -10.70 -1.75
C TYR A 29 1.13 -10.94 -2.90
N ALA A 30 2.43 -10.78 -2.67
CA ALA A 30 3.47 -11.10 -3.62
C ALA A 30 3.85 -12.59 -3.55
N ASP A 31 4.41 -13.11 -4.64
CA ASP A 31 4.87 -14.50 -4.75
C ASP A 31 6.29 -14.71 -4.17
N GLY A 32 6.80 -13.72 -3.45
CA GLY A 32 8.15 -13.68 -2.90
C GLY A 32 9.00 -12.59 -3.52
N TYR A 33 10.30 -12.82 -3.64
CA TYR A 33 11.23 -11.91 -4.29
C TYR A 33 11.37 -12.22 -5.79
N ALA A 34 11.57 -11.16 -6.58
CA ALA A 34 11.86 -11.28 -8.01
C ALA A 34 13.10 -12.15 -8.24
N PRO A 35 13.14 -12.92 -9.37
CA PRO A 35 14.29 -13.76 -9.68
C PRO A 35 15.53 -12.93 -9.99
N ASP A 36 16.71 -13.47 -9.72
CA ASP A 36 17.99 -12.81 -10.01
C ASP A 36 18.22 -12.62 -11.52
N ASN A 37 17.68 -13.53 -12.36
CA ASN A 37 17.77 -13.49 -13.82
C ASN A 37 16.59 -12.73 -14.44
N LEU A 38 16.56 -11.43 -14.24
CA LEU A 38 15.57 -10.55 -14.85
C LEU A 38 15.80 -10.41 -16.39
N PRO A 39 14.73 -10.11 -17.18
CA PRO A 39 14.84 -9.93 -18.61
C PRO A 39 15.86 -8.86 -19.00
N GLU A 40 16.76 -9.17 -19.95
CA GLU A 40 17.72 -8.23 -20.52
C GLU A 40 17.13 -7.48 -21.72
N GLY A 41 17.72 -6.35 -22.11
CA GLY A 41 17.35 -5.60 -23.30
C GLY A 41 17.75 -4.11 -23.21
N GLU A 42 17.31 -3.32 -24.19
CA GLU A 42 17.59 -1.90 -24.25
C GLU A 42 17.04 -1.12 -23.03
N PRO A 43 17.69 -0.03 -22.60
CA PRO A 43 17.20 0.78 -21.50
C PRO A 43 15.75 1.23 -21.68
N LEU A 44 14.98 1.18 -20.60
CA LEU A 44 13.60 1.66 -20.59
C LEU A 44 13.51 3.07 -19.98
N PRO A 45 12.65 3.94 -20.54
CA PRO A 45 12.45 5.27 -19.97
C PRO A 45 11.87 5.17 -18.54
N ARG A 46 12.29 6.10 -17.68
CA ARG A 46 11.80 6.21 -16.29
C ARG A 46 10.45 6.94 -16.26
N GLU A 47 9.48 6.35 -16.97
CA GLU A 47 8.12 6.89 -17.12
C GLU A 47 7.10 5.93 -16.53
N ASP A 48 5.99 6.49 -16.02
CA ASP A 48 4.88 5.69 -15.53
C ASP A 48 4.31 4.85 -16.68
N TRP A 49 3.97 3.60 -16.40
CA TRP A 49 3.36 2.71 -17.37
C TRP A 49 2.07 2.10 -16.83
N VAL A 50 1.00 2.23 -17.60
CA VAL A 50 -0.32 1.69 -17.26
C VAL A 50 -0.69 0.63 -18.29
N SER A 51 -0.88 -0.60 -17.84
CA SER A 51 -1.30 -1.71 -18.70
C SER A 51 -2.76 -1.55 -19.17
N GLU A 52 -3.18 -2.37 -20.12
CA GLU A 52 -4.58 -2.38 -20.59
C GLU A 52 -5.52 -2.84 -19.46
N GLU A 53 -5.14 -3.86 -18.71
CA GLU A 53 -5.87 -4.35 -17.54
C GLU A 53 -5.99 -3.27 -16.47
N GLY A 54 -4.91 -2.52 -16.23
CA GLY A 54 -4.90 -1.39 -15.30
C GLY A 54 -5.82 -0.25 -15.71
N ARG A 55 -6.06 -0.07 -17.03
CA ARG A 55 -7.04 0.91 -17.54
C ARG A 55 -8.49 0.42 -17.44
N ALA A 56 -8.70 -0.88 -17.50
CA ALA A 56 -10.03 -1.50 -17.55
C ALA A 56 -10.66 -1.72 -16.18
N THR A 57 -9.88 -1.65 -15.09
CA THR A 57 -10.36 -1.91 -13.73
C THR A 57 -10.60 -0.64 -12.92
N GLY A 58 -11.42 -0.73 -11.87
CA GLY A 58 -11.62 0.31 -10.86
C GLY A 58 -11.19 -0.13 -9.45
N ASN A 59 -10.51 -1.29 -9.31
CA ASN A 59 -10.06 -1.80 -8.03
C ASN A 59 -8.58 -2.16 -8.07
N PHE A 60 -7.79 -1.65 -7.13
CA PHE A 60 -6.34 -1.70 -7.18
C PHE A 60 -5.71 -2.13 -5.85
N ILE A 61 -4.55 -2.78 -5.96
CA ILE A 61 -3.58 -2.92 -4.89
C ILE A 61 -2.34 -2.12 -5.30
N VAL A 62 -1.98 -1.14 -4.48
CA VAL A 62 -0.74 -0.39 -4.64
C VAL A 62 0.34 -1.02 -3.78
N SER A 63 1.37 -1.55 -4.41
CA SER A 63 2.51 -2.16 -3.77
C SER A 63 3.66 -1.16 -3.67
N VAL A 64 4.07 -0.81 -2.47
CA VAL A 64 5.24 0.05 -2.25
C VAL A 64 6.49 -0.81 -2.29
N ASP A 65 7.16 -0.82 -3.42
CA ASP A 65 8.41 -1.52 -3.64
C ASP A 65 9.47 -0.62 -4.30
N PRO A 66 10.05 0.33 -3.56
CA PRO A 66 10.93 1.36 -4.12
C PRO A 66 12.11 0.83 -4.94
N MET A 67 12.54 -0.38 -4.66
CA MET A 67 13.71 -1.02 -5.29
C MET A 67 13.34 -2.04 -6.37
N GLY A 68 12.07 -2.39 -6.55
CA GLY A 68 11.65 -3.39 -7.51
C GLY A 68 12.14 -4.79 -7.16
N ARG A 69 11.73 -5.32 -6.01
CA ARG A 69 12.20 -6.61 -5.49
C ARG A 69 11.13 -7.69 -5.39
N LEU A 70 9.86 -7.31 -5.57
CA LEU A 70 8.75 -8.24 -5.38
C LEU A 70 8.44 -9.03 -6.65
N ALA A 71 8.07 -10.29 -6.46
CA ALA A 71 7.61 -11.16 -7.54
C ALA A 71 6.10 -11.22 -7.61
N PHE A 72 5.58 -11.25 -8.83
CA PHE A 72 4.17 -11.48 -9.13
C PHE A 72 4.03 -12.38 -10.34
N SER A 73 3.18 -13.38 -10.26
CA SER A 73 2.83 -14.26 -11.39
C SER A 73 1.74 -13.67 -12.28
N THR A 74 0.95 -12.73 -11.75
CA THR A 74 -0.20 -12.11 -12.42
C THR A 74 -0.36 -10.65 -12.03
N ALA A 75 -0.94 -9.86 -12.94
CA ALA A 75 -1.30 -8.47 -12.67
C ALA A 75 -2.57 -8.32 -11.80
N ILE A 76 -3.37 -9.38 -11.69
CA ILE A 76 -4.63 -9.37 -10.93
C ILE A 76 -4.49 -10.29 -9.73
N LEU A 77 -4.64 -9.72 -8.54
CA LEU A 77 -4.64 -10.47 -7.28
C LEU A 77 -6.06 -10.78 -6.85
N GLU A 78 -6.31 -12.07 -6.59
CA GLU A 78 -7.56 -12.56 -6.04
C GLU A 78 -7.39 -12.95 -4.58
N LYS A 79 -8.22 -12.39 -3.71
CA LYS A 79 -8.24 -12.72 -2.28
C LYS A 79 -9.65 -13.05 -1.86
N LYS A 80 -9.79 -14.12 -1.06
CA LYS A 80 -11.10 -14.56 -0.56
C LYS A 80 -11.86 -13.41 0.10
N GLY A 81 -13.11 -13.20 -0.34
CA GLY A 81 -13.98 -12.14 0.19
C GLY A 81 -13.66 -10.73 -0.31
N ARG A 82 -12.83 -10.58 -1.36
CA ARG A 82 -12.53 -9.29 -1.99
C ARG A 82 -12.69 -9.39 -3.50
N ALA A 83 -13.05 -8.27 -4.13
CA ALA A 83 -13.01 -8.19 -5.58
C ALA A 83 -11.58 -8.32 -6.09
N PRO A 84 -11.37 -8.94 -7.26
CA PRO A 84 -10.07 -8.96 -7.92
C PRO A 84 -9.50 -7.54 -8.06
N ALA A 85 -8.21 -7.38 -7.81
CA ALA A 85 -7.56 -6.08 -7.81
C ALA A 85 -6.29 -6.10 -8.67
N HIS A 86 -6.14 -5.07 -9.52
CA HIS A 86 -4.96 -4.88 -10.33
C HIS A 86 -3.79 -4.34 -9.50
N VAL A 87 -2.60 -4.89 -9.70
CA VAL A 87 -1.38 -4.47 -9.02
C VAL A 87 -0.80 -3.22 -9.69
N ILE A 88 -0.49 -2.22 -8.89
CA ILE A 88 0.30 -1.05 -9.27
C ILE A 88 1.57 -1.04 -8.42
N GLU A 89 2.74 -1.16 -9.03
CA GLU A 89 4.02 -1.04 -8.36
C GLU A 89 4.43 0.43 -8.21
N ALA A 90 4.64 0.88 -6.97
CA ALA A 90 5.18 2.20 -6.65
C ALA A 90 6.70 2.12 -6.48
N LEU A 91 7.41 2.58 -7.51
CA LEU A 91 8.85 2.43 -7.70
C LEU A 91 9.60 3.75 -7.51
N THR A 92 10.93 3.67 -7.39
CA THR A 92 11.84 4.82 -7.47
C THR A 92 12.76 4.70 -8.69
N GLY A 93 13.55 5.75 -8.95
CA GLY A 93 14.55 5.75 -10.02
C GLY A 93 15.61 4.64 -9.90
N LYS A 94 15.73 4.00 -8.73
CA LYS A 94 16.70 2.92 -8.46
C LYS A 94 16.34 1.57 -9.04
N VAL A 95 15.11 1.38 -9.52
CA VAL A 95 14.67 0.10 -10.09
C VAL A 95 15.46 -0.24 -11.35
N SER A 96 15.77 -1.51 -11.57
CA SER A 96 16.46 -1.95 -12.77
C SER A 96 15.55 -2.00 -14.01
N ASP A 97 16.15 -1.85 -15.21
CA ASP A 97 15.39 -2.00 -16.46
C ASP A 97 14.85 -3.42 -16.62
N GLY A 98 15.58 -4.43 -16.16
CA GLY A 98 15.11 -5.79 -16.13
C GLY A 98 13.83 -5.98 -15.33
N TYR A 99 13.72 -5.30 -14.18
CA TYR A 99 12.50 -5.36 -13.38
C TYR A 99 11.32 -4.66 -14.07
N LEU A 100 11.55 -3.54 -14.75
CA LEU A 100 10.50 -2.88 -15.53
C LEU A 100 9.98 -3.77 -16.67
N ARG A 101 10.88 -4.52 -17.36
CA ARG A 101 10.48 -5.52 -18.36
C ARG A 101 9.68 -6.65 -17.74
N TYR A 102 10.17 -7.18 -16.61
CA TYR A 102 9.49 -8.21 -15.84
C TYR A 102 8.03 -7.83 -15.51
N LEU A 103 7.80 -6.57 -15.09
CA LEU A 103 6.45 -6.06 -14.81
C LEU A 103 5.61 -5.94 -16.09
N ARG A 104 6.18 -5.39 -17.17
CA ARG A 104 5.47 -5.22 -18.44
C ARG A 104 5.05 -6.54 -19.07
N GLU A 105 5.92 -7.56 -19.05
CA GLU A 105 5.61 -8.91 -19.54
C GLU A 105 4.42 -9.54 -18.82
N ARG A 106 4.15 -9.12 -17.58
CA ARG A 106 3.04 -9.60 -16.75
C ARG A 106 1.83 -8.68 -16.71
N GLY A 107 1.88 -7.59 -17.48
CA GLY A 107 0.80 -6.60 -17.49
C GLY A 107 0.67 -5.79 -16.20
N ILE A 108 1.70 -5.76 -15.33
CA ILE A 108 1.66 -5.07 -14.05
C ILE A 108 1.99 -3.59 -14.25
N SER A 109 1.06 -2.71 -13.90
CA SER A 109 1.26 -1.27 -13.99
C SER A 109 2.26 -0.77 -12.94
N TYR A 110 2.97 0.31 -13.26
CA TYR A 110 3.86 0.94 -12.30
C TYR A 110 3.92 2.46 -12.44
N VAL A 111 4.27 3.11 -11.35
CA VAL A 111 4.52 4.56 -11.29
C VAL A 111 5.84 4.83 -10.59
N PHE A 112 6.58 5.83 -11.09
CA PHE A 112 7.77 6.34 -10.42
C PHE A 112 7.37 7.40 -9.40
N ALA A 113 7.62 7.16 -8.13
CA ALA A 113 7.24 8.04 -7.04
C ALA A 113 8.46 8.46 -6.20
N GLY A 114 9.48 8.97 -6.86
CA GLY A 114 10.71 9.47 -6.27
C GLY A 114 11.97 8.93 -6.96
N GLU A 115 13.10 9.54 -6.72
CA GLU A 115 14.41 9.12 -7.27
C GLU A 115 15.06 8.06 -6.37
N ASP A 116 15.34 8.41 -5.13
CA ASP A 116 16.06 7.57 -4.17
C ASP A 116 15.16 6.92 -3.13
N ARG A 117 14.06 7.56 -2.80
CA ARG A 117 13.06 7.13 -1.82
C ARG A 117 11.68 7.51 -2.28
N LEU A 118 10.68 6.84 -1.71
CA LEU A 118 9.29 7.14 -2.00
C LEU A 118 8.94 8.58 -1.55
N ASP A 119 8.31 9.33 -2.44
CA ASP A 119 7.59 10.58 -2.20
C ASP A 119 6.09 10.24 -2.18
N CYS A 120 5.49 10.22 -0.99
CA CYS A 120 4.09 9.82 -0.83
C CYS A 120 3.14 10.81 -1.50
N GLY A 121 3.46 12.10 -1.51
CA GLY A 121 2.68 13.13 -2.17
C GLY A 121 2.70 12.99 -3.69
N LEU A 122 3.87 12.70 -4.28
CA LEU A 122 3.98 12.41 -5.72
C LEU A 122 3.21 11.14 -6.08
N LEU A 123 3.33 10.08 -5.26
CA LEU A 123 2.58 8.84 -5.45
C LEU A 123 1.07 9.11 -5.46
N ALA A 124 0.54 9.80 -4.46
CA ALA A 124 -0.90 10.10 -4.38
C ALA A 124 -1.40 10.87 -5.61
N ARG A 125 -0.65 11.90 -6.06
CA ARG A 125 -0.98 12.65 -7.28
C ARG A 125 -0.99 11.77 -8.54
N LYS A 126 0.00 10.88 -8.69
CA LYS A 126 0.08 9.97 -9.84
C LYS A 126 -1.03 8.90 -9.82
N LEU A 127 -1.36 8.36 -8.66
CA LEU A 127 -2.48 7.42 -8.52
C LEU A 127 -3.81 8.07 -8.95
N LEU A 128 -4.03 9.33 -8.56
CA LEU A 128 -5.20 10.09 -9.02
C LEU A 128 -5.15 10.33 -10.54
N ALA A 129 -4.04 10.81 -11.05
CA ALA A 129 -3.93 11.24 -12.44
C ALA A 129 -3.94 10.07 -13.45
N ARG A 130 -3.29 8.93 -13.11
CA ARG A 130 -3.13 7.79 -14.02
C ARG A 130 -4.23 6.74 -13.90
N PHE A 131 -4.81 6.57 -12.69
CA PHE A 131 -5.77 5.50 -12.38
C PHE A 131 -7.12 6.02 -11.87
N GLY A 132 -7.29 7.33 -11.68
CA GLY A 132 -8.50 7.93 -11.14
C GLY A 132 -8.78 7.56 -9.68
N ILE A 133 -7.77 7.12 -8.93
CA ILE A 133 -7.91 6.74 -7.53
C ILE A 133 -8.10 7.98 -6.67
N ARG A 134 -9.31 8.19 -6.17
CA ARG A 134 -9.71 9.32 -5.32
C ARG A 134 -9.70 8.99 -3.84
N ARG A 135 -9.88 7.70 -3.50
CA ARG A 135 -9.84 7.19 -2.13
C ARG A 135 -8.86 6.05 -2.05
N LEU A 136 -7.81 6.26 -1.29
CA LEU A 136 -6.73 5.30 -1.05
C LEU A 136 -6.77 4.86 0.40
N MET A 137 -6.83 3.57 0.66
CA MET A 137 -6.60 3.01 1.98
C MET A 137 -5.10 2.68 2.12
N VAL A 138 -4.41 3.35 3.02
CA VAL A 138 -3.05 2.96 3.43
C VAL A 138 -3.22 1.93 4.55
N ALA A 139 -2.86 0.67 4.29
CA ALA A 139 -3.23 -0.47 5.15
C ALA A 139 -2.01 -1.26 5.66
N GLY A 140 -0.92 -0.57 5.88
CA GLY A 140 0.24 -1.13 6.55
C GLY A 140 1.43 -1.48 5.65
N GLY A 141 2.62 -1.92 6.19
CA GLY A 141 3.08 -1.85 7.58
C GLY A 141 3.39 -0.47 8.10
N GLY A 142 3.78 -0.43 9.37
CA GLY A 142 3.93 0.80 10.15
C GLY A 142 4.79 1.88 9.50
N VAL A 143 5.83 1.53 8.74
CA VAL A 143 6.68 2.48 8.01
C VAL A 143 5.89 3.18 6.89
N ALA A 144 5.03 2.46 6.16
CA ALA A 144 4.20 3.07 5.14
C ALA A 144 3.16 4.01 5.77
N ASP A 145 2.46 3.55 6.81
CA ASP A 145 1.47 4.34 7.54
C ASP A 145 2.09 5.61 8.12
N TRP A 146 3.28 5.51 8.73
CA TRP A 146 4.01 6.65 9.25
C TRP A 146 4.46 7.62 8.16
N SER A 147 4.91 7.11 7.01
CA SER A 147 5.35 7.94 5.88
C SER A 147 4.22 8.84 5.38
N PHE A 148 3.01 8.32 5.21
CA PHE A 148 1.85 9.10 4.80
C PHE A 148 1.37 10.06 5.89
N LEU A 149 1.34 9.63 7.16
CA LEU A 149 0.89 10.47 8.27
C LEU A 149 1.80 11.68 8.47
N ARG A 150 3.12 11.49 8.50
CA ARG A 150 4.09 12.57 8.71
C ARG A 150 4.15 13.58 7.58
N GLU A 151 3.78 13.19 6.36
CA GLU A 151 3.67 14.07 5.19
C GLU A 151 2.32 14.79 5.12
N GLY A 152 1.44 14.60 6.12
CA GLY A 152 0.12 15.25 6.17
C GLY A 152 -0.85 14.74 5.11
N LEU A 153 -0.69 13.49 4.67
CA LEU A 153 -1.48 12.90 3.58
C LEU A 153 -2.59 11.96 4.06
N LEU A 154 -2.76 11.81 5.38
CA LEU A 154 -3.87 11.04 5.94
C LEU A 154 -5.00 11.98 6.35
N ASP A 155 -6.19 11.76 5.80
CA ASP A 155 -7.41 12.47 6.18
C ASP A 155 -8.03 11.88 7.44
N GLU A 156 -7.90 10.57 7.62
CA GLU A 156 -8.47 9.84 8.74
C GLU A 156 -7.64 8.60 9.09
N LEU A 157 -7.47 8.34 10.39
CA LEU A 157 -7.00 7.06 10.93
C LEU A 157 -8.21 6.26 11.40
N SER A 158 -8.39 5.07 10.85
CA SER A 158 -9.39 4.08 11.25
C SER A 158 -8.69 2.91 11.94
N LEU A 159 -9.02 2.67 13.20
CA LEU A 159 -8.34 1.69 14.04
C LEU A 159 -9.34 0.72 14.66
N ASP A 160 -9.10 -0.59 14.46
CA ASP A 160 -9.79 -1.66 15.16
C ASP A 160 -8.99 -2.08 16.38
N LEU A 161 -9.54 -1.85 17.55
CA LEU A 161 -9.01 -2.36 18.79
C LEU A 161 -9.76 -3.65 19.17
N THR A 162 -9.11 -4.79 18.95
CA THR A 162 -9.68 -6.11 19.30
C THR A 162 -9.34 -6.51 20.72
N PRO A 163 -10.26 -7.12 21.47
CA PRO A 163 -10.04 -7.54 22.86
C PRO A 163 -9.26 -8.86 22.92
N ILE A 164 -8.05 -8.89 22.34
CA ILE A 164 -7.17 -10.07 22.31
C ILE A 164 -5.79 -9.67 22.78
N ALA A 165 -5.23 -10.47 23.70
CA ALA A 165 -3.86 -10.35 24.16
C ALA A 165 -3.12 -11.66 23.85
N ASP A 166 -2.04 -11.59 23.06
CA ASP A 166 -1.26 -12.75 22.64
C ASP A 166 0.09 -12.87 23.35
N GLY A 167 0.49 -11.89 24.16
CA GLY A 167 1.78 -11.86 24.86
C GLY A 167 3.00 -11.76 23.94
N SER A 168 2.82 -11.43 22.67
CA SER A 168 3.92 -11.30 21.70
C SER A 168 4.86 -10.15 22.06
N THR A 169 6.16 -10.41 21.99
CA THR A 169 7.22 -9.40 22.13
C THR A 169 7.69 -8.86 20.77
N THR A 170 7.18 -9.40 19.66
CA THR A 170 7.53 -9.05 18.29
C THR A 170 6.36 -8.44 17.52
N ALA A 171 5.35 -7.95 18.24
CA ALA A 171 4.21 -7.28 17.62
C ALA A 171 4.67 -6.05 16.83
N VAL A 172 4.16 -5.92 15.60
CA VAL A 172 4.38 -4.73 14.79
C VAL A 172 3.55 -3.56 15.31
N SER A 173 4.06 -2.35 15.17
CA SER A 173 3.31 -1.14 15.53
C SER A 173 2.53 -0.59 14.32
N ILE A 174 1.50 0.22 14.60
CA ILE A 174 0.69 0.90 13.58
C ILE A 174 1.55 1.92 12.83
N PHE A 175 2.43 2.61 13.55
CA PHE A 175 3.36 3.59 13.00
C PHE A 175 4.78 3.25 13.42
N GLU A 176 5.66 3.10 12.44
CA GLU A 176 7.06 2.75 12.66
C GLU A 176 7.99 3.76 12.01
N LYS A 177 9.00 4.16 12.76
CA LYS A 177 10.12 4.93 12.23
C LYS A 177 11.06 4.00 11.45
N ALA A 178 11.56 4.48 10.32
CA ALA A 178 12.66 3.84 9.61
C ALA A 178 13.87 4.77 9.59
N ASP A 179 15.08 4.21 9.54
CA ASP A 179 16.35 4.98 9.60
C ASP A 179 16.51 5.95 8.42
N PHE A 180 15.92 5.62 7.27
CA PHE A 180 15.93 6.50 6.09
C PHE A 180 14.95 7.67 6.19
N LEU A 181 14.05 7.68 7.18
CA LEU A 181 13.12 8.79 7.39
C LEU A 181 13.75 9.84 8.33
N PRO A 182 13.78 11.12 7.94
CA PRO A 182 14.25 12.17 8.82
C PRO A 182 13.41 12.28 10.09
N PRO A 183 13.96 12.80 11.20
CA PRO A 183 13.20 13.04 12.41
C PRO A 183 11.93 13.87 12.14
N HIS A 184 10.86 13.54 12.85
CA HIS A 184 9.58 14.25 12.78
C HIS A 184 8.97 14.29 14.20
N PRO A 185 8.40 15.41 14.63
CA PRO A 185 7.68 15.47 15.89
C PRO A 185 6.45 14.55 15.88
N PRO A 186 5.95 14.12 17.05
CA PRO A 186 4.69 13.40 17.12
C PRO A 186 3.55 14.16 16.44
N VAL A 187 2.69 13.44 15.74
CA VAL A 187 1.48 14.00 15.12
C VAL A 187 0.32 13.85 16.09
N ALA A 188 -0.30 14.96 16.44
CA ALA A 188 -1.48 14.96 17.31
C ALA A 188 -2.73 14.54 16.52
N LEU A 189 -3.58 13.73 17.15
CA LEU A 189 -4.82 13.24 16.56
C LEU A 189 -6.02 13.77 17.36
N ARG A 190 -7.12 14.02 16.68
CA ARG A 190 -8.42 14.36 17.28
C ARG A 190 -9.36 13.18 17.09
N LEU A 191 -9.94 12.69 18.18
CA LEU A 191 -10.97 11.66 18.14
C LEU A 191 -12.21 12.18 17.42
N LEU A 192 -12.69 11.42 16.44
CA LEU A 192 -13.95 11.67 15.73
C LEU A 192 -15.08 10.80 16.26
N GLU A 193 -14.82 9.51 16.43
CA GLU A 193 -15.83 8.53 16.81
C GLU A 193 -15.22 7.35 17.56
N VAL A 194 -15.99 6.78 18.49
CA VAL A 194 -15.75 5.48 19.10
C VAL A 194 -17.03 4.68 18.93
N LYS A 195 -16.94 3.50 18.32
CA LYS A 195 -18.08 2.61 18.13
C LYS A 195 -17.71 1.21 18.60
N GLN A 196 -18.54 0.62 19.45
CA GLN A 196 -18.43 -0.80 19.78
C GLN A 196 -19.08 -1.62 18.67
N LEU A 197 -18.36 -2.63 18.19
CA LEU A 197 -18.81 -3.58 17.19
C LEU A 197 -19.05 -4.95 17.84
N GLU A 198 -19.58 -5.89 17.07
CA GLU A 198 -19.77 -7.27 17.52
C GLU A 198 -18.44 -7.90 17.98
N GLY A 199 -18.49 -8.69 19.07
CA GLY A 199 -17.31 -9.35 19.64
C GLY A 199 -16.41 -8.41 20.45
N ASP A 200 -16.97 -7.36 21.02
CA ASP A 200 -16.30 -6.37 21.88
C ASP A 200 -15.15 -5.61 21.20
N VAL A 201 -15.15 -5.58 19.87
CA VAL A 201 -14.21 -4.77 19.08
C VAL A 201 -14.58 -3.29 19.21
N LEU A 202 -13.59 -2.43 19.43
CA LEU A 202 -13.80 -0.98 19.36
C LEU A 202 -13.27 -0.46 18.02
N TRP A 203 -14.14 0.20 17.27
CA TRP A 203 -13.75 0.97 16.11
C TRP A 203 -13.52 2.42 16.50
N LEU A 204 -12.27 2.86 16.37
CA LEU A 204 -11.82 4.20 16.71
C LEU A 204 -11.49 4.97 15.43
N ARG A 205 -12.04 6.16 15.29
CA ARG A 205 -11.77 7.04 14.17
C ARG A 205 -11.11 8.33 14.65
N TYR A 206 -10.00 8.70 14.04
CA TYR A 206 -9.24 9.90 14.37
C TYR A 206 -8.93 10.71 13.12
N GLN A 207 -8.78 12.01 13.32
CA GLN A 207 -8.29 12.94 12.30
C GLN A 207 -6.98 13.56 12.78
N PRO A 208 -5.93 13.64 11.94
CA PRO A 208 -4.73 14.44 12.21
C PRO A 208 -5.10 15.92 12.45
N LYS A 209 -4.38 16.57 13.39
CA LYS A 209 -4.57 17.99 13.71
C LYS A 209 -3.67 18.86 12.87
#